data_b5b30036520add9ef25849c1d54623eb
#
_entry.id   b5b30036520add9ef25849c1d54623eb
#
_cell.length_a   1.000
_cell.length_b   1.000
_cell.length_c   1.000
_cell.angle_alpha   90.00
_cell.angle_beta   90.00
_cell.angle_gamma   90.00
#
_symmetry.space_group_name_H-M   'P 1'
#
loop_
_entity.id
_entity.type
_entity.pdbx_description
1 polymer ?
#
loop_
_entity_poly.entity_id
_entity_poly.type
_entity_poly.pdbx_seq_one_letter_code
_entity_poly.pdbx_strand_id
1 'polypeptide(L)'
;MGIAHFSLVAVSSFLTALSSLASIGPPDANRDLAFVETVMFQTPIREFDRSRFAMRRQHDWFDWSTDGCSAPIVGGAGRSFNFVAPCRRHDFGYRNLKLLDQRYNCFDSIPGTICSVSSWIYGRFWNSTQRQRIDEQFNRDMLENCSHRSRSFRVRCEAWAYTYFASVRAVGGP
;
A
#
# COMPACT_ATOMS: atom_id res chain seq x y z
N MET A 1 -15.45 -10.08 76.74
CA MET A 1 -14.38 -9.55 75.90
C MET A 1 -14.34 -10.43 74.65
N GLY A 2 -15.02 -10.04 73.60
CA GLY A 2 -15.08 -10.76 72.32
C GLY A 2 -14.22 -10.08 71.28
N ILE A 3 -13.30 -10.79 70.67
CA ILE A 3 -12.43 -10.35 69.62
C ILE A 3 -13.08 -10.75 68.29
N ALA A 4 -13.50 -9.77 67.52
CA ALA A 4 -14.06 -9.95 66.18
C ALA A 4 -12.92 -10.15 65.18
N HIS A 5 -12.85 -11.30 64.50
CA HIS A 5 -11.97 -11.52 63.34
C HIS A 5 -12.65 -10.99 62.07
N PHE A 6 -12.06 -9.97 61.48
CA PHE A 6 -12.39 -9.53 60.13
C PHE A 6 -11.59 -10.34 59.12
N SER A 7 -12.28 -11.21 58.36
CA SER A 7 -11.71 -11.90 57.21
C SER A 7 -11.76 -10.96 56.02
N LEU A 8 -10.60 -10.55 55.53
CA LEU A 8 -10.42 -9.87 54.26
C LEU A 8 -10.53 -10.90 53.11
N VAL A 9 -11.63 -10.83 52.37
CA VAL A 9 -11.78 -11.56 51.10
C VAL A 9 -11.10 -10.72 49.99
N ALA A 10 -9.95 -11.20 49.52
CA ALA A 10 -9.28 -10.64 48.37
C ALA A 10 -10.02 -11.07 47.10
N VAL A 11 -10.73 -10.15 46.50
CA VAL A 11 -11.34 -10.31 45.16
C VAL A 11 -10.24 -10.13 44.10
N SER A 12 -9.72 -11.24 43.60
CA SER A 12 -8.76 -11.27 42.48
C SER A 12 -9.51 -11.07 41.17
N SER A 13 -9.49 -9.83 40.68
CA SER A 13 -10.04 -9.49 39.35
C SER A 13 -9.09 -9.98 38.29
N PHE A 14 -9.35 -11.15 37.72
CA PHE A 14 -8.72 -11.57 36.46
C PHE A 14 -9.25 -10.72 35.31
N LEU A 15 -8.49 -9.70 34.92
CA LEU A 15 -8.68 -9.07 33.61
C LEU A 15 -8.25 -10.07 32.53
N THR A 16 -9.20 -10.77 31.96
CA THR A 16 -9.01 -11.48 30.69
C THR A 16 -8.89 -10.45 29.59
N ALA A 17 -7.65 -10.14 29.20
CA ALA A 17 -7.38 -9.46 27.95
C ALA A 17 -7.79 -10.39 26.80
N LEU A 18 -9.01 -10.21 26.31
CA LEU A 18 -9.44 -10.76 25.03
C LEU A 18 -8.60 -10.07 23.95
N SER A 19 -7.48 -10.69 23.56
CA SER A 19 -6.80 -10.40 22.32
C SER A 19 -7.79 -10.67 21.19
N SER A 20 -8.39 -9.60 20.64
CA SER A 20 -9.17 -9.65 19.41
C SER A 20 -8.21 -10.11 18.30
N LEU A 21 -8.13 -11.41 18.08
CA LEU A 21 -7.69 -11.94 16.80
C LEU A 21 -8.70 -11.41 15.79
N ALA A 22 -8.34 -10.35 15.10
CA ALA A 22 -9.10 -9.86 13.95
C ALA A 22 -9.18 -11.03 12.98
N SER A 23 -10.29 -11.75 13.01
CA SER A 23 -10.59 -12.81 12.05
C SER A 23 -10.59 -12.14 10.69
N ILE A 24 -9.59 -12.44 9.88
CA ILE A 24 -9.60 -12.08 8.47
C ILE A 24 -10.79 -12.84 7.90
N GLY A 25 -11.91 -12.12 7.71
CA GLY A 25 -13.13 -12.68 7.09
C GLY A 25 -12.83 -13.23 5.70
N PRO A 26 -13.79 -13.93 5.08
CA PRO A 26 -13.61 -14.45 3.73
C PRO A 26 -13.17 -13.34 2.77
N PRO A 27 -12.49 -13.68 1.66
CA PRO A 27 -12.08 -12.71 0.66
C PRO A 27 -13.26 -11.82 0.24
N ASP A 28 -13.07 -10.50 0.31
CA ASP A 28 -14.08 -9.49 0.00
C ASP A 28 -13.47 -8.39 -0.86
N ALA A 29 -13.91 -8.30 -2.12
CA ALA A 29 -13.39 -7.37 -3.11
C ALA A 29 -13.49 -5.90 -2.68
N ASN A 30 -14.55 -5.51 -2.00
CA ASN A 30 -14.76 -4.13 -1.58
C ASN A 30 -13.84 -3.77 -0.40
N ARG A 31 -13.70 -4.68 0.58
CA ARG A 31 -12.79 -4.50 1.72
C ARG A 31 -11.34 -4.43 1.24
N ASP A 32 -10.97 -5.29 0.33
CA ASP A 32 -9.61 -5.38 -0.17
C ASP A 32 -9.27 -4.18 -1.06
N LEU A 33 -10.21 -3.73 -1.89
CA LEU A 33 -10.07 -2.46 -2.61
C LEU A 33 -9.95 -1.28 -1.65
N ALA A 34 -10.79 -1.20 -0.61
CA ALA A 34 -10.73 -0.14 0.38
C ALA A 34 -9.37 -0.07 1.10
N PHE A 35 -8.76 -1.24 1.38
CA PHE A 35 -7.42 -1.29 1.94
C PHE A 35 -6.38 -0.72 0.96
N VAL A 36 -6.42 -1.12 -0.32
CA VAL A 36 -5.50 -0.58 -1.34
C VAL A 36 -5.69 0.94 -1.49
N GLU A 37 -6.93 1.42 -1.55
CA GLU A 37 -7.25 2.85 -1.63
C GLU A 37 -6.71 3.62 -0.41
N THR A 38 -6.85 3.07 0.79
CA THR A 38 -6.32 3.68 2.03
C THR A 38 -4.80 3.78 1.98
N VAL A 39 -4.12 2.70 1.66
CA VAL A 39 -2.64 2.68 1.57
C VAL A 39 -2.14 3.63 0.49
N MET A 40 -2.82 3.67 -0.65
CA MET A 40 -2.40 4.49 -1.79
C MET A 40 -2.65 5.98 -1.60
N PHE A 41 -3.86 6.35 -1.16
CA PHE A 41 -4.32 7.73 -1.29
C PHE A 41 -4.63 8.44 0.02
N GLN A 42 -4.77 7.70 1.13
CA GLN A 42 -5.14 8.28 2.43
C GLN A 42 -3.98 8.25 3.43
N THR A 43 -3.05 7.30 3.29
CA THR A 43 -1.90 7.19 4.18
C THR A 43 -0.81 8.19 3.77
N PRO A 44 -0.33 9.09 4.66
CA PRO A 44 0.81 9.94 4.36
C PRO A 44 2.05 9.12 3.98
N ILE A 45 2.86 9.60 3.02
CA ILE A 45 4.00 8.82 2.51
C ILE A 45 5.01 8.41 3.60
N ARG A 46 5.22 9.26 4.60
CA ARG A 46 6.11 8.97 5.72
C ARG A 46 5.55 7.91 6.65
N GLU A 47 4.24 7.86 6.81
CA GLU A 47 3.56 6.83 7.58
C GLU A 47 3.59 5.50 6.84
N PHE A 48 3.30 5.50 5.54
CA PHE A 48 3.45 4.32 4.69
C PHE A 48 4.84 3.69 4.85
N ASP A 49 5.91 4.48 4.74
CA ASP A 49 7.28 3.96 4.82
C ASP A 49 7.59 3.35 6.21
N ARG A 50 7.11 3.99 7.28
CA ARG A 50 7.30 3.51 8.66
C ARG A 50 6.49 2.25 8.98
N SER A 51 5.22 2.21 8.55
CA SER A 51 4.28 1.15 8.91
C SER A 51 4.27 -0.03 7.91
N ARG A 52 4.92 0.10 6.75
CA ARG A 52 4.90 -0.87 5.67
C ARG A 52 5.17 -2.32 6.12
N PHE A 53 6.16 -2.53 6.98
CA PHE A 53 6.48 -3.87 7.47
C PHE A 53 5.40 -4.45 8.40
N ALA A 54 4.76 -3.60 9.20
CA ALA A 54 3.64 -4.01 10.05
C ALA A 54 2.42 -4.34 9.19
N MET A 55 2.07 -3.48 8.24
CA MET A 55 0.99 -3.71 7.28
C MET A 55 1.21 -4.99 6.48
N ARG A 56 2.42 -5.24 5.98
CA ARG A 56 2.76 -6.47 5.27
C ARG A 56 2.52 -7.72 6.11
N ARG A 57 2.84 -7.70 7.41
CA ARG A 57 2.59 -8.87 8.29
C ARG A 57 1.12 -9.10 8.58
N GLN A 58 0.32 -8.04 8.60
CA GLN A 58 -1.12 -8.11 8.87
C GLN A 58 -1.93 -8.41 7.60
N HIS A 59 -1.39 -8.07 6.45
CA HIS A 59 -2.02 -8.16 5.14
C HIS A 59 -1.07 -8.82 4.14
N ASP A 60 -0.56 -10.00 4.47
CA ASP A 60 0.48 -10.74 3.73
C ASP A 60 0.02 -11.27 2.37
N TRP A 61 -1.29 -11.35 2.15
CA TRP A 61 -1.85 -11.79 0.89
C TRP A 61 -1.83 -10.72 -0.23
N PHE A 62 -1.55 -9.45 0.10
CA PHE A 62 -1.26 -8.42 -0.88
C PHE A 62 0.19 -8.52 -1.38
N ASP A 63 0.41 -8.09 -2.60
CA ASP A 63 1.76 -8.03 -3.18
C ASP A 63 2.52 -6.80 -2.66
N TRP A 64 3.45 -7.01 -1.75
CA TRP A 64 4.34 -6.01 -1.17
C TRP A 64 5.71 -5.97 -1.84
N SER A 65 5.89 -6.72 -2.95
CA SER A 65 7.14 -6.71 -3.70
C SER A 65 7.35 -5.35 -4.39
N THR A 66 8.60 -5.02 -4.64
CA THR A 66 8.99 -3.78 -5.29
C THR A 66 10.30 -4.00 -6.05
N ASP A 67 10.42 -3.43 -7.21
CA ASP A 67 11.69 -3.32 -7.93
C ASP A 67 12.41 -2.01 -7.61
N GLY A 68 11.82 -1.18 -6.76
CA GLY A 68 12.31 0.12 -6.38
C GLY A 68 12.13 1.15 -7.50
N CYS A 69 12.99 2.15 -7.55
CA CYS A 69 12.94 3.17 -8.59
C CYS A 69 13.62 2.71 -9.90
N SER A 70 13.36 1.48 -10.34
CA SER A 70 13.96 0.93 -11.56
C SER A 70 13.17 1.37 -12.81
N ALA A 71 13.22 2.67 -13.13
CA ALA A 71 12.68 3.12 -14.40
C ALA A 71 13.66 2.78 -15.53
N PRO A 72 13.23 2.12 -16.62
CA PRO A 72 14.13 1.70 -17.72
C PRO A 72 14.94 2.84 -18.35
N ILE A 73 14.44 4.07 -18.27
CA ILE A 73 15.02 5.26 -18.92
C ILE A 73 15.88 6.09 -17.95
N VAL A 74 15.55 6.08 -16.65
CA VAL A 74 16.16 7.00 -15.66
C VAL A 74 17.06 6.29 -14.64
N GLY A 75 17.11 4.97 -14.64
CA GLY A 75 17.96 4.19 -13.74
C GLY A 75 17.70 4.45 -12.25
N GLY A 76 18.70 4.15 -11.41
CA GLY A 76 18.60 4.28 -9.96
C GLY A 76 18.76 5.70 -9.39
N ALA A 77 18.71 6.77 -10.21
CA ALA A 77 18.97 8.15 -9.77
C ALA A 77 17.98 8.68 -8.72
N GLY A 78 16.78 8.11 -8.64
CA GLY A 78 15.78 8.44 -7.62
C GLY A 78 16.27 8.24 -6.19
N ARG A 79 17.25 7.41 -5.97
CA ARG A 79 17.87 7.18 -4.65
C ARG A 79 18.54 8.45 -4.12
N SER A 80 19.08 9.30 -4.99
CA SER A 80 19.74 10.55 -4.62
C SER A 80 18.80 11.55 -3.96
N PHE A 81 17.49 11.46 -4.23
CA PHE A 81 16.45 12.33 -3.70
C PHE A 81 15.52 11.60 -2.73
N ASN A 82 15.84 10.36 -2.35
CA ASN A 82 15.04 9.53 -1.44
C ASN A 82 13.62 9.21 -1.95
N PHE A 83 13.50 8.87 -3.24
CA PHE A 83 12.22 8.45 -3.83
C PHE A 83 11.86 6.99 -3.56
N VAL A 84 12.60 6.31 -2.67
CA VAL A 84 12.38 4.88 -2.40
C VAL A 84 10.98 4.59 -1.87
N ALA A 85 10.48 5.40 -0.92
CA ALA A 85 9.12 5.21 -0.41
C ALA A 85 8.04 5.50 -1.45
N PRO A 86 8.08 6.62 -2.21
CA PRO A 86 7.22 6.84 -3.37
C PRO A 86 7.22 5.67 -4.37
N CYS A 87 8.38 5.15 -4.77
CA CYS A 87 8.47 4.03 -5.70
C CYS A 87 7.82 2.76 -5.14
N ARG A 88 8.07 2.44 -3.87
CA ARG A 88 7.45 1.28 -3.20
C ARG A 88 5.93 1.39 -3.14
N ARG A 89 5.38 2.59 -2.89
CA ARG A 89 3.94 2.80 -2.86
C ARG A 89 3.35 2.72 -4.27
N HIS A 90 4.01 3.26 -5.27
CA HIS A 90 3.63 3.13 -6.67
C HIS A 90 3.55 1.66 -7.11
N ASP A 91 4.59 0.87 -6.82
CA ASP A 91 4.62 -0.58 -7.09
C ASP A 91 3.47 -1.31 -6.37
N PHE A 92 3.23 -0.97 -5.09
CA PHE A 92 2.14 -1.55 -4.33
C PHE A 92 0.78 -1.32 -5.01
N GLY A 93 0.51 -0.11 -5.49
CA GLY A 93 -0.74 0.22 -6.18
C GLY A 93 -0.91 -0.56 -7.48
N TYR A 94 0.10 -0.54 -8.33
CA TYR A 94 0.08 -1.25 -9.62
C TYR A 94 -0.13 -2.76 -9.45
N ARG A 95 0.63 -3.38 -8.54
CA ARG A 95 0.60 -4.83 -8.33
C ARG A 95 -0.73 -5.27 -7.71
N ASN A 96 -1.24 -4.53 -6.73
CA ASN A 96 -2.42 -4.95 -6.01
C ASN A 96 -3.72 -4.70 -6.76
N LEU A 97 -3.86 -3.63 -7.55
CA LEU A 97 -5.05 -3.49 -8.40
C LEU A 97 -5.10 -4.57 -9.49
N LYS A 98 -3.95 -4.98 -10.04
CA LYS A 98 -3.85 -6.14 -10.94
C LYS A 98 -4.18 -7.45 -10.21
N LEU A 99 -3.71 -7.62 -8.98
CA LEU A 99 -4.00 -8.79 -8.14
C LEU A 99 -5.49 -8.89 -7.82
N LEU A 100 -6.17 -7.75 -7.55
CA LEU A 100 -7.62 -7.72 -7.34
C LEU A 100 -8.39 -8.16 -8.60
N ASP A 101 -7.98 -7.73 -9.78
CA ASP A 101 -8.58 -8.21 -11.03
C ASP A 101 -8.38 -9.71 -11.21
N GLN A 102 -7.17 -10.22 -10.97
CA GLN A 102 -6.89 -11.65 -11.04
C GLN A 102 -7.74 -12.46 -10.04
N ARG A 103 -7.99 -11.91 -8.87
CA ARG A 103 -8.70 -12.61 -7.80
C ARG A 103 -10.22 -12.54 -7.92
N TYR A 104 -10.76 -11.39 -8.29
CA TYR A 104 -12.19 -11.12 -8.18
C TYR A 104 -12.92 -11.03 -9.52
N ASN A 105 -12.27 -10.64 -10.60
CA ASN A 105 -12.92 -10.66 -11.93
C ASN A 105 -13.12 -12.07 -12.47
N CYS A 106 -12.38 -13.02 -11.93
CA CYS A 106 -12.47 -14.40 -12.36
C CYS A 106 -13.68 -15.16 -11.80
N PHE A 107 -14.24 -14.71 -10.69
CA PHE A 107 -15.35 -15.40 -10.05
C PHE A 107 -16.72 -15.12 -10.70
N ASP A 108 -16.85 -14.03 -11.46
CA ASP A 108 -18.11 -13.68 -12.12
C ASP A 108 -18.30 -14.36 -13.49
N SER A 109 -17.32 -15.12 -13.97
CA SER A 109 -17.35 -15.74 -15.29
C SER A 109 -17.25 -17.25 -15.19
N ILE A 110 -18.36 -17.95 -15.38
CA ILE A 110 -18.52 -19.41 -15.60
C ILE A 110 -17.70 -20.34 -14.67
N PRO A 111 -18.34 -21.21 -13.87
CA PRO A 111 -17.66 -22.21 -13.05
C PRO A 111 -16.73 -23.11 -13.88
N GLY A 112 -15.46 -23.15 -13.56
CA GLY A 112 -14.45 -24.01 -14.21
C GLY A 112 -13.53 -23.32 -15.21
N THR A 113 -13.67 -22.03 -15.47
CA THR A 113 -12.79 -21.29 -16.35
C THR A 113 -11.54 -20.86 -15.57
N ILE A 114 -10.37 -21.36 -15.99
CA ILE A 114 -9.08 -20.88 -15.50
C ILE A 114 -8.93 -19.45 -16.03
N CYS A 115 -8.99 -18.46 -15.14
CA CYS A 115 -8.73 -17.09 -15.51
C CYS A 115 -7.25 -16.88 -15.78
N SER A 116 -6.87 -17.07 -17.02
CA SER A 116 -5.64 -16.53 -17.54
C SER A 116 -5.84 -15.05 -17.88
N VAL A 117 -6.06 -14.21 -16.86
CA VAL A 117 -5.95 -12.77 -17.07
C VAL A 117 -4.47 -12.49 -17.21
N SER A 118 -4.01 -12.32 -18.44
CA SER A 118 -2.67 -11.80 -18.64
C SER A 118 -2.60 -10.47 -17.89
N SER A 119 -1.53 -10.26 -17.13
CA SER A 119 -1.29 -9.07 -16.29
C SER A 119 -1.27 -7.74 -17.07
N TRP A 120 -1.61 -7.77 -18.32
CA TRP A 120 -1.56 -6.69 -19.31
C TRP A 120 -2.95 -6.16 -19.72
N ILE A 121 -4.04 -6.82 -19.33
CA ILE A 121 -5.38 -6.44 -19.76
C ILE A 121 -6.03 -5.61 -18.64
N TYR A 122 -6.62 -4.47 -19.00
CA TYR A 122 -7.45 -3.70 -18.09
C TYR A 122 -8.67 -4.50 -17.64
N GLY A 123 -8.95 -4.46 -16.33
CA GLY A 123 -10.09 -5.08 -15.69
C GLY A 123 -10.92 -4.08 -14.90
N ARG A 124 -11.73 -4.61 -13.97
CA ARG A 124 -12.57 -3.80 -13.08
C ARG A 124 -11.75 -2.91 -12.15
N PHE A 125 -10.68 -3.46 -11.57
CA PHE A 125 -9.85 -2.78 -10.57
C PHE A 125 -8.63 -2.10 -11.20
N TRP A 126 -8.01 -2.74 -12.20
CA TRP A 126 -6.90 -2.16 -12.95
C TRP A 126 -7.39 -1.62 -14.30
N ASN A 127 -7.34 -0.31 -14.47
CA ASN A 127 -7.73 0.38 -15.70
C ASN A 127 -6.96 1.69 -15.88
N SER A 128 -7.13 2.35 -17.02
CA SER A 128 -6.42 3.59 -17.34
C SER A 128 -6.63 4.71 -16.31
N THR A 129 -7.83 4.81 -15.74
CA THR A 129 -8.13 5.80 -14.69
C THR A 129 -7.37 5.49 -13.41
N GLN A 130 -7.39 4.25 -12.96
CA GLN A 130 -6.66 3.84 -11.76
C GLN A 130 -5.15 3.96 -11.94
N ARG A 131 -4.64 3.58 -13.11
CA ARG A 131 -3.25 3.80 -13.47
C ARG A 131 -2.88 5.28 -13.34
N GLN A 132 -3.67 6.17 -13.95
CA GLN A 132 -3.41 7.60 -13.88
C GLN A 132 -3.41 8.10 -12.43
N ARG A 133 -4.38 7.71 -11.61
CA ARG A 133 -4.45 8.09 -10.19
C ARG A 133 -3.20 7.68 -9.41
N ILE A 134 -2.70 6.47 -9.65
CA ILE A 134 -1.47 5.96 -9.00
C ILE A 134 -0.25 6.74 -9.44
N ASP A 135 -0.11 7.01 -10.75
CA ASP A 135 1.01 7.79 -11.28
C ASP A 135 1.01 9.22 -10.74
N GLU A 136 -0.17 9.86 -10.65
CA GLU A 136 -0.32 11.19 -10.05
C GLU A 136 0.01 11.18 -8.55
N GLN A 137 -0.39 10.12 -7.82
CA GLN A 137 -0.02 9.98 -6.42
C GLN A 137 1.50 9.82 -6.26
N PHE A 138 2.12 9.01 -7.11
CA PHE A 138 3.58 8.87 -7.15
C PHE A 138 4.29 10.22 -7.33
N ASN A 139 3.80 11.05 -8.26
CA ASN A 139 4.34 12.40 -8.44
C ASN A 139 4.16 13.26 -7.19
N ARG A 140 2.97 13.26 -6.57
CA ARG A 140 2.72 14.01 -5.31
C ARG A 140 3.67 13.59 -4.20
N ASP A 141 3.89 12.29 -4.03
CA ASP A 141 4.78 11.74 -3.01
C ASP A 141 6.24 12.17 -3.20
N MET A 142 6.71 12.18 -4.43
CA MET A 142 8.05 12.66 -4.76
C MET A 142 8.19 14.16 -4.51
N LEU A 143 7.19 14.97 -4.90
CA LEU A 143 7.19 16.41 -4.65
C LEU A 143 7.12 16.73 -3.16
N GLU A 144 6.37 15.95 -2.36
CA GLU A 144 6.38 16.08 -0.90
C GLU A 144 7.78 15.84 -0.33
N ASN A 145 8.49 14.81 -0.79
CA ASN A 145 9.88 14.59 -0.38
C ASN A 145 10.81 15.75 -0.79
N CYS A 146 10.56 16.37 -1.94
CA CYS A 146 11.33 17.51 -2.41
C CYS A 146 11.08 18.78 -1.57
N SER A 147 9.85 18.97 -1.07
CA SER A 147 9.45 20.17 -0.32
C SER A 147 10.29 20.40 0.95
N HIS A 148 10.85 19.34 1.52
CA HIS A 148 11.70 19.40 2.72
C HIS A 148 13.18 19.72 2.43
N ARG A 149 13.53 20.00 1.17
CA ARG A 149 14.89 20.33 0.75
C ARG A 149 15.13 21.84 0.74
N SER A 150 16.41 22.25 0.85
CA SER A 150 16.76 23.65 0.61
C SER A 150 16.41 24.08 -0.82
N ARG A 151 16.18 25.38 -1.04
CA ARG A 151 15.65 25.90 -2.31
C ARG A 151 16.43 25.43 -3.55
N SER A 152 17.76 25.46 -3.50
CA SER A 152 18.60 25.03 -4.62
C SER A 152 18.51 23.54 -4.93
N PHE A 153 18.40 22.69 -3.89
CA PHE A 153 18.21 21.27 -4.08
C PHE A 153 16.79 20.88 -4.46
N ARG A 154 15.79 21.67 -4.03
CA ARG A 154 14.39 21.45 -4.35
C ARG A 154 14.14 21.48 -5.86
N VAL A 155 14.60 22.50 -6.56
CA VAL A 155 14.42 22.63 -8.01
C VAL A 155 14.95 21.40 -8.76
N ARG A 156 16.11 20.92 -8.39
CA ARG A 156 16.69 19.70 -8.98
C ARG A 156 15.91 18.45 -8.62
N CYS A 157 15.43 18.35 -7.38
CA CYS A 157 14.62 17.24 -6.91
C CYS A 157 13.28 17.18 -7.68
N GLU A 158 12.61 18.30 -7.82
CA GLU A 158 11.34 18.41 -8.57
C GLU A 158 11.53 18.08 -10.06
N ALA A 159 12.62 18.52 -10.69
CA ALA A 159 12.94 18.15 -12.06
C ALA A 159 13.09 16.60 -12.20
N TRP A 160 13.73 15.94 -11.25
CA TRP A 160 13.80 14.49 -11.24
C TRP A 160 12.43 13.84 -10.98
N ALA A 161 11.63 14.38 -10.07
CA ALA A 161 10.28 13.87 -9.81
C ALA A 161 9.43 13.88 -11.11
N TYR A 162 9.46 14.97 -11.87
CA TYR A 162 8.78 15.05 -13.17
C TYR A 162 9.36 14.07 -14.20
N THR A 163 10.67 13.83 -14.20
CA THR A 163 11.30 12.88 -15.11
C THR A 163 10.81 11.44 -14.80
N TYR A 164 10.76 11.06 -13.53
CA TYR A 164 10.20 9.76 -13.11
C TYR A 164 8.72 9.64 -13.45
N PHE A 165 7.93 10.68 -13.16
CA PHE A 165 6.52 10.71 -13.49
C PHE A 165 6.28 10.55 -15.01
N ALA A 166 7.00 11.31 -15.84
CA ALA A 166 6.90 11.19 -17.29
C ALA A 166 7.28 9.78 -17.78
N SER A 167 8.29 9.16 -17.16
CA SER A 167 8.72 7.81 -17.52
C SER A 167 7.66 6.76 -17.22
N VAL A 168 7.03 6.77 -16.04
CA VAL A 168 5.96 5.81 -15.72
C VAL A 168 4.72 6.03 -16.58
N ARG A 169 4.41 7.30 -16.94
CA ARG A 169 3.32 7.60 -17.88
C ARG A 169 3.59 7.06 -19.29
N ALA A 170 4.84 7.12 -19.76
CA ALA A 170 5.21 6.69 -21.10
C ALA A 170 5.32 5.17 -21.25
N VAL A 171 5.86 4.46 -20.23
CA VAL A 171 6.21 3.04 -20.35
C VAL A 171 5.43 2.12 -19.41
N GLY A 172 4.67 2.65 -18.49
CA GLY A 172 3.96 1.88 -17.46
C GLY A 172 2.81 1.02 -17.97
N GLY A 173 2.63 0.83 -19.27
CA GLY A 173 1.73 -0.10 -19.97
C GLY A 173 0.31 -0.22 -19.38
N PRO A 174 -0.63 -0.84 -20.06
CA PRO A 174 -1.91 -1.16 -19.46
C PRO A 174 -1.76 -2.17 -18.31
#